data_b25281c3ae2835730c55a72ab6a847d5
#
_entry.id   b25281c3ae2835730c55a72ab6a847d5
#
_cell.length_a   1.000
_cell.length_b   1.000
_cell.length_c   1.000
_cell.angle_alpha   90.00
_cell.angle_beta   90.00
_cell.angle_gamma   90.00
#
_symmetry.space_group_name_H-M   'P 1'
#
loop_
_entity.id
_entity.type
_entity.pdbx_description
1 polymer ?
#
loop_
_entity_poly.entity_id
_entity_poly.type
_entity_poly.pdbx_seq_one_letter_code
_entity_poly.pdbx_strand_id
1 'polypeptide(L)'
;MRAIRVLTVLAAIAASCSSAFALETAITVTSPLSADELWKKLNDFCGITAWNPGVERCSLSDDGKQRTVHVFGTDATAVAELESWDDAKHTFSWRGLSGLLSVKNFRGTIKVTGKGVGSALTIEASYEASGVGDAEAKESVDRSMFFSLCINGIPCRSKQA
;
A
#
# COMPACT_ATOMS: atom_id res chain seq x y z
N MET A 1 -5.94 -73.62 13.00
CA MET A 1 -6.09 -72.28 13.60
C MET A 1 -5.33 -71.32 12.70
N ARG A 2 -6.03 -70.51 11.88
CA ARG A 2 -5.44 -69.50 10.96
C ARG A 2 -5.51 -68.14 11.61
N ALA A 3 -4.38 -67.53 11.88
CA ALA A 3 -4.29 -66.17 12.42
C ALA A 3 -4.48 -65.13 11.29
N ILE A 4 -5.53 -64.30 11.38
CA ILE A 4 -5.81 -63.19 10.50
C ILE A 4 -5.00 -62.00 11.01
N ARG A 5 -4.02 -61.55 10.21
CA ARG A 5 -3.29 -60.28 10.46
C ARG A 5 -4.09 -59.14 9.88
N VAL A 6 -4.62 -58.26 10.72
CA VAL A 6 -5.26 -56.99 10.33
C VAL A 6 -4.13 -55.99 10.13
N LEU A 7 -3.98 -55.52 8.87
CA LEU A 7 -3.07 -54.43 8.51
C LEU A 7 -3.83 -53.13 8.68
N THR A 8 -3.47 -52.33 9.70
CA THR A 8 -4.00 -51.00 9.92
C THR A 8 -3.18 -50.02 9.06
N VAL A 9 -3.81 -49.50 8.00
CA VAL A 9 -3.22 -48.44 7.16
C VAL A 9 -3.49 -47.10 7.85
N LEU A 10 -2.49 -46.43 8.40
CA LEU A 10 -2.56 -45.06 8.87
C LEU A 10 -2.44 -44.14 7.62
N ALA A 11 -3.53 -43.51 7.24
CA ALA A 11 -3.50 -42.45 6.26
C ALA A 11 -3.02 -41.15 6.91
N ALA A 12 -1.80 -40.73 6.64
CA ALA A 12 -1.26 -39.44 7.05
C ALA A 12 -1.89 -38.35 6.15
N ILE A 13 -2.77 -37.54 6.74
CA ILE A 13 -3.30 -36.33 6.07
C ILE A 13 -2.21 -35.27 6.18
N ALA A 14 -1.48 -35.05 5.09
CA ALA A 14 -0.57 -33.91 4.96
C ALA A 14 -1.42 -32.64 4.82
N ALA A 15 -1.57 -31.88 5.91
CA ALA A 15 -2.13 -30.54 5.87
C ALA A 15 -1.13 -29.65 5.12
N SER A 16 -1.43 -29.35 3.83
CA SER A 16 -0.70 -28.37 3.04
C SER A 16 -0.97 -26.99 3.65
N CYS A 17 -0.05 -26.48 4.50
CA CYS A 17 -0.03 -25.07 4.86
C CYS A 17 0.28 -24.27 3.58
N SER A 18 -0.75 -23.79 2.91
CA SER A 18 -0.58 -22.76 1.90
C SER A 18 -0.13 -21.48 2.60
N SER A 19 1.16 -21.21 2.56
CA SER A 19 1.68 -19.89 2.91
C SER A 19 1.08 -18.91 1.90
N ALA A 20 0.13 -18.09 2.34
CA ALA A 20 -0.33 -16.96 1.54
C ALA A 20 0.89 -16.04 1.38
N PHE A 21 1.45 -15.99 0.17
CA PHE A 21 2.49 -15.01 -0.14
C PHE A 21 1.82 -13.64 -0.18
N ALA A 22 2.39 -12.68 0.54
CA ALA A 22 1.96 -11.29 0.43
C ALA A 22 2.18 -10.82 -1.01
N LEU A 23 1.19 -10.18 -1.59
CA LEU A 23 1.32 -9.48 -2.86
C LEU A 23 2.11 -8.20 -2.63
N GLU A 24 2.88 -7.79 -3.62
CA GLU A 24 3.69 -6.58 -3.55
C GLU A 24 3.41 -5.68 -4.76
N THR A 25 3.42 -4.37 -4.51
CA THR A 25 3.35 -3.33 -5.51
C THR A 25 4.42 -2.29 -5.23
N ALA A 26 5.14 -1.85 -6.26
CA ALA A 26 6.09 -0.75 -6.17
C ALA A 26 5.94 0.15 -7.40
N ILE A 27 5.73 1.45 -7.17
CA ILE A 27 5.61 2.46 -8.21
C ILE A 27 6.58 3.59 -7.91
N THR A 28 7.40 3.95 -8.89
CA THR A 28 8.34 5.06 -8.78
C THR A 28 8.05 6.11 -9.86
N VAL A 29 7.98 7.36 -9.44
CA VAL A 29 7.89 8.52 -10.34
C VAL A 29 9.06 9.46 -10.09
N THR A 30 9.47 10.22 -11.10
CA THR A 30 10.54 11.21 -10.99
C THR A 30 9.98 12.62 -10.93
N SER A 31 10.63 13.49 -10.18
CA SER A 31 10.30 14.92 -10.04
C SER A 31 11.51 15.79 -10.38
N PRO A 32 11.31 16.97 -10.99
CA PRO A 32 12.37 17.96 -11.14
C PRO A 32 12.75 18.65 -9.81
N LEU A 33 11.91 18.50 -8.77
CA LEU A 33 12.19 19.06 -7.43
C LEU A 33 13.31 18.27 -6.76
N SER A 34 14.10 18.95 -5.90
CA SER A 34 15.00 18.26 -5.00
C SER A 34 14.23 17.33 -4.05
N ALA A 35 14.96 16.38 -3.41
CA ALA A 35 14.34 15.47 -2.45
C ALA A 35 13.68 16.22 -1.28
N ASP A 36 14.35 17.26 -0.76
CA ASP A 36 13.83 18.08 0.35
C ASP A 36 12.57 18.87 -0.05
N GLU A 37 12.56 19.45 -1.26
CA GLU A 37 11.39 20.18 -1.76
C GLU A 37 10.20 19.25 -1.99
N LEU A 38 10.44 18.06 -2.55
CA LEU A 38 9.39 17.08 -2.75
C LEU A 38 8.86 16.53 -1.42
N TRP A 39 9.76 16.24 -0.46
CA TRP A 39 9.39 15.79 0.87
C TRP A 39 8.51 16.80 1.61
N LYS A 40 8.87 18.09 1.55
CA LYS A 40 8.05 19.17 2.13
C LYS A 40 6.64 19.26 1.55
N LYS A 41 6.43 18.82 0.30
CA LYS A 41 5.08 18.77 -0.31
C LYS A 41 4.23 17.62 0.23
N LEU A 42 4.84 16.57 0.74
CA LEU A 42 4.10 15.49 1.44
C LEU A 42 3.63 15.96 2.82
N ASN A 43 4.36 16.91 3.42
CA ASN A 43 4.06 17.69 4.62
C ASN A 43 3.86 16.84 5.87
N ASP A 44 2.68 16.26 6.05
CA ASP A 44 2.30 15.42 7.20
C ASP A 44 1.45 14.23 6.76
N PHE A 45 0.99 13.45 7.73
CA PHE A 45 0.22 12.24 7.44
C PHE A 45 -1.15 12.51 6.78
N CYS A 46 -1.71 13.73 6.95
CA CYS A 46 -2.89 14.21 6.24
C CYS A 46 -2.57 15.09 5.01
N GLY A 47 -1.31 15.36 4.72
CA GLY A 47 -0.85 16.03 3.50
C GLY A 47 -1.28 15.35 2.21
N ILE A 48 -1.79 14.11 2.30
CA ILE A 48 -2.37 13.35 1.18
C ILE A 48 -3.39 14.14 0.37
N THR A 49 -4.13 15.07 0.95
CA THR A 49 -5.09 15.92 0.26
C THR A 49 -4.43 16.85 -0.76
N ALA A 50 -3.17 17.20 -0.55
CA ALA A 50 -2.42 18.08 -1.46
C ALA A 50 -1.86 17.35 -2.69
N TRP A 51 -1.68 16.02 -2.59
CA TRP A 51 -1.00 15.27 -3.65
C TRP A 51 -1.79 14.07 -4.21
N ASN A 52 -2.88 13.64 -3.56
CA ASN A 52 -3.73 12.58 -4.08
C ASN A 52 -5.08 13.15 -4.52
N PRO A 53 -5.36 13.28 -5.83
CA PRO A 53 -6.60 13.85 -6.34
C PRO A 53 -7.84 12.99 -6.03
N GLY A 54 -7.67 11.73 -5.64
CA GLY A 54 -8.75 10.85 -5.19
C GLY A 54 -9.19 11.10 -3.75
N VAL A 55 -8.53 12.02 -3.03
CA VAL A 55 -8.85 12.36 -1.64
C VAL A 55 -9.46 13.75 -1.55
N GLU A 56 -10.68 13.85 -1.08
CA GLU A 56 -11.40 15.11 -0.89
C GLU A 56 -10.98 15.82 0.40
N ARG A 57 -10.90 15.07 1.50
CA ARG A 57 -10.51 15.56 2.81
C ARG A 57 -9.85 14.47 3.66
N CYS A 58 -9.08 14.91 4.63
CA CYS A 58 -8.41 14.05 5.60
C CYS A 58 -8.59 14.61 7.00
N SER A 59 -8.75 13.76 8.00
CA SER A 59 -8.73 14.10 9.41
C SER A 59 -7.82 13.16 10.18
N LEU A 60 -7.13 13.69 11.18
CA LEU A 60 -6.30 12.91 12.10
C LEU A 60 -7.06 12.61 13.38
N SER A 61 -6.72 11.49 14.03
CA SER A 61 -7.08 11.24 15.43
C SER A 61 -6.38 12.25 16.36
N ASP A 62 -6.85 12.35 17.60
CA ASP A 62 -6.31 13.30 18.60
C ASP A 62 -4.81 13.08 18.87
N ASP A 63 -4.32 11.85 18.77
CA ASP A 63 -2.91 11.49 18.91
C ASP A 63 -2.09 11.62 17.62
N GLY A 64 -2.72 12.02 16.51
CA GLY A 64 -2.11 12.17 15.19
C GLY A 64 -1.70 10.87 14.50
N LYS A 65 -1.97 9.72 15.10
CA LYS A 65 -1.48 8.43 14.59
C LYS A 65 -2.38 7.78 13.54
N GLN A 66 -3.67 8.09 13.57
CA GLN A 66 -4.60 7.58 12.56
C GLN A 66 -5.12 8.71 11.69
N ARG A 67 -5.26 8.43 10.40
CA ARG A 67 -5.96 9.31 9.47
C ARG A 67 -7.20 8.63 8.92
N THR A 68 -8.25 9.41 8.75
CA THR A 68 -9.41 9.05 7.95
C THR A 68 -9.43 9.91 6.71
N VAL A 69 -9.36 9.30 5.54
CA VAL A 69 -9.49 9.98 4.25
C VAL A 69 -10.89 9.76 3.69
N HIS A 70 -11.46 10.80 3.09
CA HIS A 70 -12.72 10.75 2.37
C HIS A 70 -12.41 10.75 0.87
N VAL A 71 -12.99 9.78 0.17
CA VAL A 71 -12.74 9.60 -1.27
C VAL A 71 -13.57 10.57 -2.07
N PHE A 72 -12.92 11.31 -2.97
CA PHE A 72 -13.55 12.35 -3.77
C PHE A 72 -14.80 11.86 -4.52
N GLY A 73 -15.88 12.61 -4.40
CA GLY A 73 -17.16 12.34 -5.08
C GLY A 73 -17.94 11.15 -4.57
N THR A 74 -17.61 10.63 -3.37
CA THR A 74 -18.30 9.50 -2.73
C THR A 74 -18.44 9.71 -1.23
N ASP A 75 -19.27 8.88 -0.56
CA ASP A 75 -19.34 8.82 0.91
C ASP A 75 -18.32 7.84 1.51
N ALA A 76 -17.49 7.26 0.68
CA ALA A 76 -16.56 6.23 1.11
C ALA A 76 -15.36 6.81 1.86
N THR A 77 -14.89 6.06 2.84
CA THR A 77 -13.72 6.41 3.66
C THR A 77 -12.70 5.29 3.69
N ALA A 78 -11.45 5.66 3.92
CA ALA A 78 -10.39 4.72 4.26
C ALA A 78 -9.65 5.21 5.51
N VAL A 79 -9.32 4.27 6.40
CA VAL A 79 -8.60 4.55 7.65
C VAL A 79 -7.23 3.90 7.59
N ALA A 80 -6.22 4.67 7.96
CA ALA A 80 -4.84 4.18 8.02
C ALA A 80 -4.17 4.62 9.33
N GLU A 81 -3.24 3.82 9.82
CA GLU A 81 -2.44 4.10 10.99
C GLU A 81 -0.98 4.31 10.60
N LEU A 82 -0.40 5.39 11.07
CA LEU A 82 1.02 5.70 10.89
C LEU A 82 1.88 4.73 11.70
N GLU A 83 2.78 4.03 11.03
CA GLU A 83 3.73 3.11 11.67
C GLU A 83 5.10 3.79 11.90
N SER A 84 5.54 4.63 10.97
CA SER A 84 6.79 5.37 11.11
C SER A 84 6.78 6.66 10.28
N TRP A 85 7.52 7.67 10.74
CA TRP A 85 7.84 8.90 10.01
C TRP A 85 9.29 9.29 10.29
N ASP A 86 10.11 9.43 9.24
CA ASP A 86 11.54 9.75 9.34
C ASP A 86 11.87 10.86 8.34
N ASP A 87 11.94 12.10 8.84
CA ASP A 87 12.26 13.28 8.03
C ASP A 87 13.70 13.24 7.47
N ALA A 88 14.64 12.67 8.22
CA ALA A 88 16.03 12.60 7.79
C ALA A 88 16.24 11.64 6.61
N LYS A 89 15.40 10.61 6.53
CA LYS A 89 15.40 9.63 5.42
C LYS A 89 14.34 9.90 4.37
N HIS A 90 13.50 10.92 4.55
CA HIS A 90 12.38 11.25 3.69
C HIS A 90 11.50 10.02 3.43
N THR A 91 11.08 9.33 4.50
CA THR A 91 10.26 8.12 4.40
C THR A 91 9.21 8.07 5.49
N PHE A 92 8.04 7.54 5.17
CA PHE A 92 7.05 7.13 6.17
C PHE A 92 6.34 5.85 5.74
N SER A 93 5.84 5.12 6.73
CA SER A 93 5.06 3.90 6.51
C SER A 93 3.76 3.92 7.30
N TRP A 94 2.76 3.22 6.77
CA TRP A 94 1.45 3.08 7.39
C TRP A 94 0.87 1.69 7.16
N ARG A 95 -0.08 1.32 7.98
CA ARG A 95 -0.95 0.17 7.74
C ARG A 95 -2.38 0.62 7.46
N GLY A 96 -3.04 -0.04 6.52
CA GLY A 96 -4.47 0.12 6.27
C GLY A 96 -5.29 -0.61 7.32
N LEU A 97 -6.24 0.10 7.93
CA LEU A 97 -7.19 -0.47 8.91
C LEU A 97 -8.53 -0.79 8.25
N SER A 98 -8.96 0.07 7.31
CA SER A 98 -10.13 -0.13 6.48
C SER A 98 -9.98 0.66 5.17
N GLY A 99 -10.76 0.30 4.14
CA GLY A 99 -10.72 1.01 2.86
C GLY A 99 -11.55 0.33 1.80
N LEU A 100 -11.41 0.82 0.56
CA LEU A 100 -12.18 0.39 -0.61
C LEU A 100 -11.56 -0.77 -1.37
N LEU A 101 -10.29 -1.06 -1.11
CA LEU A 101 -9.56 -2.11 -1.80
C LEU A 101 -9.93 -3.48 -1.21
N SER A 102 -10.13 -4.46 -2.08
CA SER A 102 -10.40 -5.85 -1.69
C SER A 102 -9.11 -6.54 -1.23
N VAL A 103 -8.49 -5.97 -0.19
CA VAL A 103 -7.23 -6.47 0.41
C VAL A 103 -7.30 -6.42 1.93
N LYS A 104 -6.44 -7.21 2.56
CA LYS A 104 -6.19 -7.22 4.01
C LYS A 104 -4.71 -7.16 4.30
N ASN A 105 -4.34 -6.87 5.55
CA ASN A 105 -2.95 -6.77 6.00
C ASN A 105 -2.13 -5.76 5.19
N PHE A 106 -2.80 -4.71 4.68
CA PHE A 106 -2.16 -3.71 3.84
C PHE A 106 -1.16 -2.89 4.63
N ARG A 107 0.06 -2.79 4.09
CA ARG A 107 1.12 -1.87 4.54
C ARG A 107 1.64 -1.11 3.35
N GLY A 108 1.83 0.19 3.53
CA GLY A 108 2.39 1.07 2.53
C GLY A 108 3.61 1.81 3.06
N THR A 109 4.54 2.14 2.17
CA THR A 109 5.70 2.98 2.45
C THR A 109 5.87 3.99 1.34
N ILE A 110 6.08 5.26 1.70
CA ILE A 110 6.55 6.29 0.77
C ILE A 110 7.99 6.60 1.09
N LYS A 111 8.80 6.75 0.03
CA LYS A 111 10.21 7.16 0.11
C LYS A 111 10.53 8.16 -0.98
N VAL A 112 11.19 9.25 -0.61
CA VAL A 112 11.75 10.23 -1.54
C VAL A 112 13.27 10.12 -1.54
N THR A 113 13.88 10.03 -2.72
CA THR A 113 15.33 9.95 -2.87
C THR A 113 15.82 10.97 -3.90
N GLY A 114 17.00 11.54 -3.68
CA GLY A 114 17.64 12.40 -4.67
C GLY A 114 18.05 11.60 -5.91
N LYS A 115 17.87 12.18 -7.10
CA LYS A 115 18.23 11.56 -8.39
C LYS A 115 18.79 12.62 -9.34
N GLY A 116 20.11 12.76 -9.39
CA GLY A 116 20.75 13.80 -10.19
C GLY A 116 20.33 15.20 -9.73
N VAL A 117 19.76 16.00 -10.64
CA VAL A 117 19.26 17.36 -10.33
C VAL A 117 17.84 17.38 -9.78
N GLY A 118 17.19 16.22 -9.64
CA GLY A 118 15.82 16.09 -9.16
C GLY A 118 15.69 15.00 -8.09
N SER A 119 14.50 14.41 -7.99
CA SER A 119 14.20 13.35 -7.04
C SER A 119 13.36 12.24 -7.63
N ALA A 120 13.24 11.14 -6.93
CA ALA A 120 12.30 10.06 -7.18
C ALA A 120 11.43 9.85 -5.94
N LEU A 121 10.13 9.70 -6.15
CA LEU A 121 9.16 9.27 -5.17
C LEU A 121 8.79 7.82 -5.47
N THR A 122 8.96 6.95 -4.50
CA THR A 122 8.54 5.54 -4.57
C THR A 122 7.44 5.28 -3.56
N ILE A 123 6.36 4.64 -3.99
CA ILE A 123 5.38 4.00 -3.10
C ILE A 123 5.56 2.50 -3.23
N GLU A 124 5.71 1.83 -2.10
CA GLU A 124 5.74 0.38 -1.98
C GLU A 124 4.55 -0.07 -1.13
N ALA A 125 3.94 -1.21 -1.46
CA ALA A 125 2.92 -1.82 -0.62
C ALA A 125 3.08 -3.33 -0.59
N SER A 126 2.72 -3.91 0.57
CA SER A 126 2.50 -5.33 0.75
C SER A 126 1.07 -5.57 1.27
N TYR A 127 0.41 -6.63 0.82
CA TYR A 127 -0.97 -6.92 1.16
C TYR A 127 -1.35 -8.35 0.77
N GLU A 128 -2.51 -8.80 1.20
CA GLU A 128 -3.12 -10.06 0.78
C GLU A 128 -4.47 -9.78 0.13
N ALA A 129 -4.84 -10.55 -0.88
CA ALA A 129 -6.18 -10.48 -1.47
C ALA A 129 -7.27 -10.82 -0.44
N SER A 130 -8.43 -10.17 -0.54
CA SER A 130 -9.58 -10.40 0.34
C SER A 130 -10.88 -10.36 -0.44
N GLY A 131 -11.52 -11.51 -0.60
CA GLY A 131 -12.79 -11.64 -1.31
C GLY A 131 -12.69 -11.62 -2.84
N VAL A 132 -11.47 -11.50 -3.38
CA VAL A 132 -11.16 -11.51 -4.83
C VAL A 132 -9.89 -12.31 -5.08
N GLY A 133 -9.56 -12.61 -6.36
CA GLY A 133 -8.30 -13.26 -6.71
C GLY A 133 -7.09 -12.33 -6.63
N ASP A 134 -5.89 -12.91 -6.51
CA ASP A 134 -4.63 -12.16 -6.37
C ASP A 134 -4.38 -11.18 -7.52
N ALA A 135 -4.68 -11.58 -8.76
CA ALA A 135 -4.50 -10.73 -9.94
C ALA A 135 -5.42 -9.49 -9.89
N GLU A 136 -6.68 -9.66 -9.48
CA GLU A 136 -7.65 -8.58 -9.34
C GLU A 136 -7.27 -7.63 -8.21
N ALA A 137 -6.87 -8.18 -7.06
CA ALA A 137 -6.38 -7.41 -5.93
C ALA A 137 -5.17 -6.56 -6.33
N LYS A 138 -4.19 -7.18 -7.02
CA LYS A 138 -3.00 -6.48 -7.49
C LYS A 138 -3.33 -5.36 -8.47
N GLU A 139 -4.15 -5.60 -9.47
CA GLU A 139 -4.56 -4.57 -10.44
C GLU A 139 -5.26 -3.39 -9.75
N SER A 140 -6.12 -3.67 -8.77
CA SER A 140 -6.82 -2.64 -8.00
C SER A 140 -5.85 -1.76 -7.19
N VAL A 141 -4.88 -2.38 -6.51
CA VAL A 141 -3.85 -1.66 -5.74
C VAL A 141 -2.93 -0.85 -6.67
N ASP A 142 -2.44 -1.46 -7.75
CA ASP A 142 -1.59 -0.79 -8.74
C ASP A 142 -2.27 0.46 -9.29
N ARG A 143 -3.54 0.37 -9.66
CA ARG A 143 -4.35 1.49 -10.15
C ARG A 143 -4.52 2.57 -9.10
N SER A 144 -4.88 2.21 -7.87
CA SER A 144 -5.05 3.16 -6.77
C SER A 144 -3.76 3.91 -6.45
N MET A 145 -2.63 3.22 -6.41
CA MET A 145 -1.32 3.83 -6.16
C MET A 145 -0.85 4.71 -7.30
N PHE A 146 -1.08 4.30 -8.55
CA PHE A 146 -0.76 5.12 -9.71
C PHE A 146 -1.51 6.45 -9.68
N PHE A 147 -2.81 6.44 -9.40
CA PHE A 147 -3.60 7.67 -9.26
C PHE A 147 -3.11 8.55 -8.10
N SER A 148 -2.66 7.94 -7.01
CA SER A 148 -2.11 8.67 -5.86
C SER A 148 -0.83 9.45 -6.19
N LEU A 149 -0.06 9.00 -7.17
CA LEU A 149 1.21 9.62 -7.55
C LEU A 149 1.08 10.69 -8.65
N CYS A 150 -0.13 10.89 -9.20
CA CYS A 150 -0.41 11.97 -10.14
C CYS A 150 -0.47 13.32 -9.41
N ILE A 151 0.64 13.72 -8.80
CA ILE A 151 0.78 15.00 -8.09
C ILE A 151 0.77 16.16 -9.09
N ASN A 152 0.08 17.23 -8.74
CA ASN A 152 0.13 18.48 -9.49
C ASN A 152 1.59 18.91 -9.73
N GLY A 153 2.05 18.81 -10.99
CA GLY A 153 3.38 19.17 -11.42
C GLY A 153 4.35 18.01 -11.67
N ILE A 154 3.99 16.77 -11.36
CA ILE A 154 4.72 15.58 -11.84
C ILE A 154 3.95 15.03 -13.04
N PRO A 155 4.51 15.05 -14.26
CA PRO A 155 3.82 14.47 -15.40
C PRO A 155 3.66 12.97 -15.20
N CYS A 156 2.41 12.52 -15.05
CA CYS A 156 2.05 11.10 -15.02
C CYS A 156 2.33 10.49 -16.40
N ARG A 157 3.56 10.10 -16.65
CA ARG A 157 3.91 9.22 -17.76
C ARG A 157 4.00 7.81 -17.22
N SER A 158 2.92 7.03 -17.40
CA SER A 158 3.00 5.60 -17.31
C SER A 158 3.97 5.11 -18.38
N LYS A 159 5.13 4.60 -17.99
CA LYS A 159 5.77 3.57 -18.79
C LYS A 159 5.04 2.28 -18.43
N GLN A 160 3.98 1.98 -19.17
CA GLN A 160 3.57 0.59 -19.34
C GLN A 160 4.69 -0.07 -20.15
N ALA A 161 5.40 -0.98 -19.49
CA ALA A 161 6.28 -1.93 -20.13
C ALA A 161 5.44 -3.15 -20.54
#